data_c255526489610b6e13d90cf764d6892c
#
_entry.id   c255526489610b6e13d90cf764d6892c
#
_cell.length_a   1.000
_cell.length_b   1.000
_cell.length_c   1.000
_cell.angle_alpha   90.00
_cell.angle_beta   90.00
_cell.angle_gamma   90.00
#
_symmetry.space_group_name_H-M   'P 1'
#
loop_
_entity.id
_entity.type
_entity.pdbx_description
1 polymer ?
#
loop_
_entity_poly.entity_id
_entity_poly.type
_entity_poly.pdbx_seq_one_letter_code
_entity_poly.pdbx_strand_id
1 'polypeptide(L)'
;DQPKQGDRRVLDPACGSGRLLLSAAQKDRALTFVGIDISYTCCLMTIINLCLNSLNGEVLHMNALTDQYWHRWLIIVDSVTKIPTVYEVEAGIINQPPACADDLKPLPVTGIIQPVKNMIPANFVRYTPKC
;
A
#
# COMPACT_ATOMS: atom_id res chain seq x y z
N ASP A 1 -0.43 -25.68 -7.74
CA ASP A 1 0.24 -24.41 -8.05
C ASP A 1 0.51 -23.65 -6.78
N GLN A 2 1.79 -23.59 -6.38
CA GLN A 2 2.21 -22.74 -5.27
C GLN A 2 2.04 -21.28 -5.70
N PRO A 3 1.44 -20.40 -4.89
CA PRO A 3 1.37 -18.97 -5.21
C PRO A 3 2.80 -18.44 -5.36
N LYS A 4 3.04 -17.72 -6.45
CA LYS A 4 4.34 -17.09 -6.69
C LYS A 4 4.67 -16.18 -5.52
N GLN A 5 5.92 -16.20 -5.07
CA GLN A 5 6.45 -15.52 -3.87
C GLN A 5 6.30 -13.98 -3.88
N GLY A 6 5.39 -13.39 -4.60
CA GLY A 6 5.07 -11.97 -4.65
C GLY A 6 3.60 -11.63 -4.42
N ASP A 7 2.73 -12.65 -4.37
CA ASP A 7 1.27 -12.42 -4.33
C ASP A 7 0.64 -12.66 -2.95
N ARG A 8 1.45 -12.90 -1.92
CA ARG A 8 0.94 -13.18 -0.58
C ARG A 8 0.65 -11.88 0.15
N ARG A 9 -0.59 -11.71 0.55
CA ARG A 9 -1.07 -10.51 1.25
C ARG A 9 -1.62 -10.85 2.62
N VAL A 10 -1.45 -9.93 3.56
CA VAL A 10 -2.12 -9.92 4.85
C VAL A 10 -3.02 -8.71 4.92
N LEU A 11 -4.30 -8.92 5.22
CA LEU A 11 -5.29 -7.86 5.35
C LEU A 11 -5.72 -7.71 6.80
N ASP A 12 -5.71 -6.47 7.29
CA ASP A 12 -6.34 -6.07 8.54
C ASP A 12 -7.45 -5.04 8.23
N PRO A 13 -8.74 -5.41 8.34
CA PRO A 13 -9.86 -4.55 7.97
C PRO A 13 -10.20 -3.47 9.01
N ALA A 14 -9.49 -3.43 10.13
CA ALA A 14 -9.62 -2.43 11.19
C ALA A 14 -8.23 -2.18 11.81
N CYS A 15 -7.30 -1.71 10.97
CA CYS A 15 -5.87 -1.80 11.25
C CYS A 15 -5.39 -0.88 12.41
N GLY A 16 -6.15 0.17 12.76
CA GLY A 16 -5.72 1.11 13.77
C GLY A 16 -4.34 1.69 13.45
N SER A 17 -3.37 1.48 14.34
CA SER A 17 -1.98 1.88 14.11
C SER A 17 -1.15 0.87 13.31
N GLY A 18 -1.74 -0.22 12.84
CA GLY A 18 -1.06 -1.27 12.08
C GLY A 18 -0.32 -2.32 12.92
N ARG A 19 -0.60 -2.42 14.22
CA ARG A 19 0.12 -3.36 15.12
C ARG A 19 0.03 -4.82 14.68
N LEU A 20 -1.13 -5.26 14.23
CA LEU A 20 -1.31 -6.64 13.74
C LEU A 20 -0.51 -6.89 12.47
N LEU A 21 -0.46 -5.92 11.57
CA LEU A 21 0.37 -5.99 10.36
C LEU A 21 1.85 -6.07 10.71
N LEU A 22 2.33 -5.27 11.68
CA LEU A 22 3.71 -5.35 12.17
C LEU A 22 4.02 -6.70 12.82
N SER A 23 3.09 -7.27 13.57
CA SER A 23 3.23 -8.60 14.16
C SER A 23 3.32 -9.70 13.08
N ALA A 24 2.54 -9.58 12.02
CA ALA A 24 2.65 -10.48 10.87
C ALA A 24 4.00 -10.33 10.16
N ALA A 25 4.52 -9.11 10.06
CA ALA A 25 5.82 -8.82 9.46
C ALA A 25 7.00 -9.43 10.22
N GLN A 26 6.87 -9.63 11.53
CA GLN A 26 7.87 -10.36 12.31
C GLN A 26 8.01 -11.82 11.89
N LYS A 27 6.95 -12.40 11.35
CA LYS A 27 6.95 -13.80 10.87
C LYS A 27 7.38 -13.90 9.41
N ASP A 28 6.95 -12.97 8.58
CA ASP A 28 7.26 -12.97 7.15
C ASP A 28 7.22 -11.53 6.60
N ARG A 29 8.39 -10.98 6.33
CA ARG A 29 8.54 -9.62 5.78
C ARG A 29 8.31 -9.55 4.27
N ALA A 30 8.24 -10.69 3.59
CA ALA A 30 8.01 -10.76 2.15
C ALA A 30 6.53 -10.63 1.76
N LEU A 31 5.65 -10.54 2.75
CA LEU A 31 4.23 -10.28 2.55
C LEU A 31 3.99 -8.84 2.12
N THR A 32 2.90 -8.62 1.41
CA THR A 32 2.32 -7.28 1.20
C THR A 32 1.26 -7.04 2.27
N PHE A 33 1.40 -5.94 3.01
CA PHE A 33 0.54 -5.62 4.14
C PHE A 33 -0.56 -4.66 3.72
N VAL A 34 -1.82 -5.03 3.93
CA VAL A 34 -2.98 -4.22 3.58
C VAL A 34 -3.72 -3.84 4.85
N GLY A 35 -3.80 -2.54 5.12
CA GLY A 35 -4.54 -1.99 6.25
C GLY A 35 -5.75 -1.20 5.79
N ILE A 36 -6.89 -1.42 6.44
CA ILE A 36 -8.10 -0.63 6.24
C ILE A 36 -8.50 -0.03 7.58
N ASP A 37 -8.88 1.25 7.59
CA ASP A 37 -9.49 1.87 8.75
C ASP A 37 -10.46 2.98 8.34
N ILE A 38 -11.48 3.18 9.16
CA ILE A 38 -12.45 4.28 9.01
C ILE A 38 -11.90 5.60 9.52
N SER A 39 -10.84 5.56 10.33
CA SER A 39 -10.16 6.73 10.87
C SER A 39 -8.99 7.13 9.99
N TYR A 40 -9.04 8.32 9.43
CA TYR A 40 -7.94 8.90 8.66
C TYR A 40 -6.62 8.92 9.45
N THR A 41 -6.68 9.29 10.73
CA THR A 41 -5.50 9.30 11.62
C THR A 41 -4.91 7.91 11.79
N CYS A 42 -5.73 6.88 11.96
CA CYS A 42 -5.27 5.48 12.05
C CYS A 42 -4.58 5.05 10.76
N CYS A 43 -5.13 5.41 9.61
CA CYS A 43 -4.48 5.14 8.32
C CYS A 43 -3.09 5.77 8.24
N LEU A 44 -2.94 7.06 8.64
CA LEU A 44 -1.64 7.72 8.66
C LEU A 44 -0.66 7.04 9.62
N MET A 45 -1.11 6.61 10.79
CA MET A 45 -0.27 5.88 11.75
C MET A 45 0.21 4.56 11.16
N THR A 46 -0.66 3.83 10.47
CA THR A 46 -0.30 2.58 9.78
C THR A 46 0.73 2.83 8.67
N ILE A 47 0.53 3.87 7.85
CA ILE A 47 1.49 4.26 6.80
C ILE A 47 2.87 4.52 7.41
N ILE A 48 2.95 5.33 8.47
CA ILE A 48 4.20 5.66 9.15
C ILE A 48 4.87 4.38 9.68
N ASN A 49 4.11 3.51 10.31
CA ASN A 49 4.64 2.27 10.87
C ASN A 49 5.16 1.31 9.80
N LEU A 50 4.47 1.19 8.66
CA LEU A 50 4.97 0.39 7.54
C LEU A 50 6.25 1.01 6.95
N CYS A 51 6.29 2.33 6.78
CA CYS A 51 7.48 3.04 6.28
C CYS A 51 8.68 2.86 7.21
N LEU A 52 8.52 3.08 8.53
CA LEU A 52 9.60 2.94 9.51
C LEU A 52 10.17 1.52 9.57
N ASN A 53 9.36 0.53 9.23
CA ASN A 53 9.79 -0.87 9.19
C ASN A 53 10.19 -1.34 7.79
N SER A 54 10.25 -0.45 6.79
CA SER A 54 10.56 -0.78 5.40
C SER A 54 9.72 -1.95 4.88
N LEU A 55 8.40 -1.84 5.02
CA LEU A 55 7.43 -2.86 4.60
C LEU A 55 6.61 -2.36 3.42
N ASN A 56 6.50 -3.21 2.40
CA ASN A 56 5.59 -2.95 1.29
C ASN A 56 4.14 -3.09 1.74
N GLY A 57 3.29 -2.16 1.35
CA GLY A 57 1.91 -2.22 1.78
C GLY A 57 0.96 -1.31 1.02
N GLU A 58 -0.28 -1.42 1.43
CA GLU A 58 -1.39 -0.62 0.95
C GLU A 58 -2.25 -0.23 2.14
N VAL A 59 -2.63 1.03 2.23
CA VAL A 59 -3.53 1.51 3.28
C VAL A 59 -4.73 2.20 2.64
N LEU A 60 -5.93 1.82 3.10
CA LEU A 60 -7.19 2.36 2.61
C LEU A 60 -7.94 3.03 3.75
N HIS A 61 -8.26 4.30 3.57
CA HIS A 61 -9.21 5.02 4.41
C HIS A 61 -10.60 4.74 3.87
N MET A 62 -11.28 3.78 4.46
CA MET A 62 -12.61 3.35 4.03
C MET A 62 -13.39 2.70 5.17
N ASN A 63 -14.69 2.65 5.01
CA ASN A 63 -15.56 1.84 5.86
C ASN A 63 -15.64 0.43 5.28
N ALA A 64 -14.97 -0.53 5.91
CA ALA A 64 -14.91 -1.92 5.45
C ALA A 64 -16.27 -2.65 5.46
N LEU A 65 -17.28 -2.11 6.17
CA LEU A 65 -18.62 -2.70 6.24
C LEU A 65 -19.55 -2.19 5.13
N THR A 66 -19.36 -0.94 4.69
CA THR A 66 -20.25 -0.30 3.70
C THR A 66 -19.55 -0.11 2.36
N ASP A 67 -18.29 -0.49 2.25
CA ASP A 67 -17.41 -0.25 1.08
C ASP A 67 -17.28 1.23 0.71
N GLN A 68 -17.62 2.14 1.63
CA GLN A 68 -17.43 3.57 1.43
C GLN A 68 -15.95 3.90 1.53
N TYR A 69 -15.40 4.43 0.47
CA TYR A 69 -13.97 4.64 0.25
C TYR A 69 -13.66 6.13 0.06
N TRP A 70 -12.53 6.61 0.65
CA TRP A 70 -12.10 8.01 0.58
C TRP A 70 -10.67 8.20 0.09
N HIS A 71 -9.70 7.43 0.62
CA HIS A 71 -8.29 7.57 0.29
C HIS A 71 -7.61 6.22 0.18
N ARG A 72 -6.58 6.17 -0.65
CA ARG A 72 -5.75 4.98 -0.83
C ARG A 72 -4.29 5.37 -0.97
N TRP A 73 -3.42 4.71 -0.25
CA TRP A 73 -1.97 4.89 -0.35
C TRP A 73 -1.28 3.57 -0.59
N LEU A 74 -0.26 3.62 -1.46
CA LEU A 74 0.65 2.51 -1.69
C LEU A 74 2.00 2.86 -1.08
N ILE A 75 2.58 1.93 -0.33
CA ILE A 75 3.92 2.02 0.23
C ILE A 75 4.80 1.04 -0.54
N ILE A 76 5.76 1.58 -1.27
CA ILE A 76 6.70 0.81 -2.07
C ILE A 76 8.10 1.04 -1.49
N VAL A 77 8.76 -0.06 -1.12
CA VAL A 77 10.12 -0.05 -0.59
C VAL A 77 11.10 -0.41 -1.69
N ASP A 78 12.04 0.48 -1.96
CA ASP A 78 13.11 0.20 -2.91
C ASP A 78 13.92 -1.03 -2.49
N SER A 79 14.19 -1.93 -3.42
CA SER A 79 14.83 -3.21 -3.14
C SER A 79 16.31 -3.08 -2.72
N VAL A 80 16.97 -2.01 -3.14
CA VAL A 80 18.39 -1.77 -2.89
C VAL A 80 18.59 -0.87 -1.68
N THR A 81 17.98 0.32 -1.71
CA THR A 81 18.18 1.34 -0.67
C THR A 81 17.34 1.10 0.58
N LYS A 82 16.28 0.27 0.47
CA LYS A 82 15.27 0.03 1.53
C LYS A 82 14.50 1.29 1.93
N ILE A 83 14.53 2.32 1.09
CA ILE A 83 13.79 3.56 1.34
C ILE A 83 12.34 3.38 0.90
N PRO A 84 11.35 3.62 1.77
CA PRO A 84 9.94 3.59 1.41
C PRO A 84 9.53 4.86 0.69
N THR A 85 8.68 4.72 -0.31
CA THR A 85 7.99 5.83 -0.97
C THR A 85 6.49 5.62 -0.85
N VAL A 86 5.76 6.68 -0.50
CA VAL A 86 4.31 6.65 -0.37
C VAL A 86 3.68 7.33 -1.59
N TYR A 87 2.77 6.63 -2.23
CA TYR A 87 1.98 7.13 -3.35
C TYR A 87 0.52 7.22 -2.93
N GLU A 88 -0.08 8.40 -3.08
CA GLU A 88 -1.53 8.53 -2.98
C GLU A 88 -2.16 8.21 -4.34
N VAL A 89 -3.15 7.32 -4.32
CA VAL A 89 -3.95 6.99 -5.49
C VAL A 89 -5.19 7.85 -5.44
N GLU A 90 -5.36 8.76 -6.41
CA GLU A 90 -6.56 9.58 -6.48
C GLU A 90 -7.80 8.69 -6.56
N ALA A 91 -8.82 9.04 -5.78
CA ALA A 91 -10.14 8.42 -5.82
C ALA A 91 -10.86 8.78 -7.14
N GLY A 92 -10.31 8.32 -8.24
CA GLY A 92 -10.95 8.39 -9.53
C GLY A 92 -12.00 7.28 -9.60
N ILE A 93 -13.27 7.66 -9.51
CA ILE A 93 -14.45 6.85 -9.84
C ILE A 93 -14.35 5.39 -9.35
N ILE A 94 -14.91 5.15 -8.19
CA ILE A 94 -14.87 3.92 -7.37
C ILE A 94 -15.46 2.65 -8.04
N ASN A 95 -15.61 2.60 -9.33
CA ASN A 95 -16.14 1.43 -10.05
C ASN A 95 -15.14 0.76 -10.99
N GLN A 96 -13.87 1.19 -10.99
CA GLN A 96 -12.85 0.45 -11.73
C GLN A 96 -11.58 0.31 -10.88
N PRO A 97 -11.01 -0.90 -10.79
CA PRO A 97 -9.66 -1.06 -10.28
C PRO A 97 -8.71 -0.18 -11.14
N PRO A 98 -7.67 0.42 -10.55
CA PRO A 98 -6.72 1.23 -11.31
C PRO A 98 -6.19 0.40 -12.48
N ALA A 99 -6.44 0.89 -13.69
CA ALA A 99 -6.16 0.12 -14.90
C ALA A 99 -4.67 -0.10 -15.14
N CYS A 100 -3.79 0.77 -14.62
CA CYS A 100 -2.35 0.68 -14.81
C CYS A 100 -1.58 1.48 -13.76
N ALA A 101 -0.30 1.16 -13.60
CA ALA A 101 0.67 1.89 -12.77
C ALA A 101 0.87 3.36 -13.21
N ASP A 102 0.42 3.73 -14.39
CA ASP A 102 0.54 5.07 -14.96
C ASP A 102 -0.42 6.09 -14.30
N ASP A 103 -1.43 5.63 -13.55
CA ASP A 103 -2.40 6.47 -12.84
C ASP A 103 -1.93 6.91 -11.43
N LEU A 104 -0.74 6.47 -11.02
CA LEU A 104 -0.16 6.81 -9.73
C LEU A 104 0.51 8.19 -9.79
N LYS A 105 -0.07 9.17 -9.12
CA LYS A 105 0.61 10.45 -8.87
C LYS A 105 1.38 10.36 -7.56
N PRO A 106 2.70 10.59 -7.58
CA PRO A 106 3.45 10.72 -6.33
C PRO A 106 2.97 11.95 -5.56
N LEU A 107 2.86 11.82 -4.24
CA LEU A 107 2.62 12.98 -3.38
C LEU A 107 3.68 14.05 -3.68
N PRO A 108 3.31 15.34 -3.78
CA PRO A 108 4.28 16.40 -3.98
C PRO A 108 5.17 16.48 -2.74
N VAL A 109 6.30 15.81 -2.80
CA VAL A 109 7.38 16.03 -1.85
C VAL A 109 8.03 17.34 -2.26
N THR A 110 7.65 18.43 -1.61
CA THR A 110 8.30 19.70 -1.77
C THR A 110 9.74 19.58 -1.28
N GLY A 111 10.65 19.37 -2.21
CA GLY A 111 12.09 19.47 -2.03
C GLY A 111 12.86 18.16 -2.19
N ILE A 112 13.52 18.06 -3.33
CA ILE A 112 14.83 17.45 -3.57
C ILE A 112 14.88 16.01 -4.10
N ILE A 113 13.83 15.21 -4.16
CA ILE A 113 13.96 13.90 -4.83
C ILE A 113 12.96 13.82 -5.98
N GLN A 114 13.48 13.91 -7.21
CA GLN A 114 12.66 13.55 -8.38
C GLN A 114 12.39 12.05 -8.33
N PRO A 115 11.12 11.62 -8.40
CA PRO A 115 10.82 10.20 -8.49
C PRO A 115 11.40 9.65 -9.80
N VAL A 116 12.30 8.67 -9.69
CA VAL A 116 12.84 7.96 -10.85
C VAL A 116 11.70 7.12 -11.42
N LYS A 117 11.25 7.47 -12.60
CA LYS A 117 10.09 6.91 -13.32
C LYS A 117 10.12 5.38 -13.54
N ASN A 118 11.22 4.71 -13.18
CA ASN A 118 11.48 3.30 -13.50
C ASN A 118 11.66 2.41 -12.27
N MET A 119 11.27 2.85 -11.07
CA MET A 119 11.53 2.11 -9.82
C MET A 119 10.34 1.35 -9.25
N ILE A 120 9.23 1.23 -9.97
CA ILE A 120 8.15 0.34 -9.54
C ILE A 120 8.57 -1.08 -9.94
N PRO A 121 8.87 -1.98 -9.00
CA PRO A 121 9.19 -3.35 -9.34
C PRO A 121 8.01 -3.95 -10.11
N ALA A 122 8.29 -4.56 -11.26
CA ALA A 122 7.26 -5.17 -12.12
C ALA A 122 6.33 -6.15 -11.38
N ASN A 123 6.76 -6.64 -10.22
CA ASN A 123 6.04 -7.57 -9.36
C ASN A 123 4.94 -6.91 -8.51
N PHE A 124 4.92 -5.56 -8.41
CA PHE A 124 3.93 -4.84 -7.61
C PHE A 124 2.65 -4.50 -8.41
N VAL A 125 2.72 -4.59 -9.73
CA VAL A 125 1.67 -4.12 -10.65
C VAL A 125 0.59 -5.18 -10.91
N ARG A 126 0.72 -6.40 -10.37
CA ARG A 126 -0.25 -7.47 -10.68
C ARG A 126 -1.29 -7.67 -9.60
N TYR A 127 -2.10 -6.64 -9.34
CA TYR A 127 -3.45 -6.89 -8.90
C TYR A 127 -4.32 -7.02 -10.17
N THR A 128 -4.47 -8.23 -10.66
CA THR A 128 -5.54 -8.55 -11.59
C THR A 128 -6.74 -8.99 -10.76
N PRO A 129 -7.82 -8.20 -10.66
CA PRO A 129 -9.07 -8.75 -10.20
C PRO A 129 -9.45 -9.85 -11.19
N LYS A 130 -9.63 -11.07 -10.72
CA LYS A 130 -10.33 -12.07 -11.51
C LYS A 130 -11.77 -11.62 -11.61
N CYS A 131 -12.21 -11.37 -12.83
CA CYS A 131 -13.64 -11.37 -13.15
C CYS A 131 -14.24 -12.72 -12.79
#